data_0cc419a47f96cf0dfc3db996d4621ca1
#
_entry.id   0cc419a47f96cf0dfc3db996d4621ca1
#
_cell.length_a   1.000
_cell.length_b   1.000
_cell.length_c   1.000
_cell.angle_alpha   90.00
_cell.angle_beta   90.00
_cell.angle_gamma   90.00
#
_symmetry.space_group_name_H-M   'P 1'
#
loop_
_entity.id
_entity.type
_entity.pdbx_description
1 polymer ?
#
loop_
_entity_poly.entity_id
_entity_poly.type
_entity_poly.pdbx_seq_one_letter_code
_entity_poly.pdbx_strand_id
1 'polypeptide(L)'
;MPPSSFLPAARGALRRRETMFHCARLELTGFSCNGARTFSILKSIKQMDANSYVIADLNLADWGRKEIQIAEVEMPGLMAIRHEYASAQPLKGARISGSLHMTIQTAVLIETLTALGAEVRWASCNIFSTQDHAAAAIVKDGVSVFAKKGETIEEYWEFTHRIFEWPDGGFSNMILDDGGDATLLLHLGSRAESDRNVIANPTNDEEHALFAAIAKHLDSDPHWYSKRLEKILGVSEETTTGVHRLYQMHERGELKIPAINVNDSVTKSKFDNLYGCRESLVDGIKRATDVMVAGKVAVVVGYGDVGKGCAQALRALAAQVWVVEIDPICALQAAMEGYRVVTMDFAKDKADIFVTCTGNVRVITHEHMIAMKNEAIVCNIGHFDSEIDVASMRQYPWENIKPQVDHITLPSGNRIILLAEGRLVNLGCATGHPSYVMSSSFANQTLAQIELFAHHDCYPVGVYILPKHLDEKVARLQLTNLNAVLSELTDEQAAYIGVKKEGPYKPDNYRY
;
A
#
# COMPACT_ATOMS: atom_id res chain seq x y z
N MET A 1 -8.13 66.60 16.67
CA MET A 1 -8.39 67.08 18.05
C MET A 1 -9.24 66.02 18.73
N PRO A 2 -8.81 65.49 19.88
CA PRO A 2 -9.61 64.64 20.76
C PRO A 2 -10.38 65.52 21.79
N PRO A 3 -11.08 65.03 22.80
CA PRO A 3 -10.71 63.88 23.67
C PRO A 3 -11.92 63.05 24.20
N SER A 4 -11.58 61.87 24.74
CA SER A 4 -11.75 61.38 26.15
C SER A 4 -13.20 61.24 26.64
N SER A 5 -13.55 60.13 27.33
CA SER A 5 -13.18 59.80 28.69
C SER A 5 -13.83 58.48 29.20
N PHE A 6 -13.00 57.71 29.87
CA PHE A 6 -13.20 57.09 31.20
C PHE A 6 -14.34 56.08 31.46
N LEU A 7 -13.86 54.92 31.89
CA LEU A 7 -14.42 53.86 32.75
C LEU A 7 -15.08 54.39 34.06
N PRO A 8 -15.90 53.56 34.76
CA PRO A 8 -15.27 52.72 35.75
C PRO A 8 -15.82 51.28 35.93
N ALA A 9 -15.01 50.51 36.56
CA ALA A 9 -15.19 49.15 37.00
C ALA A 9 -16.28 48.98 38.06
N ALA A 10 -16.98 47.85 38.03
CA ALA A 10 -17.71 47.33 39.17
C ALA A 10 -17.34 45.84 39.38
N ARG A 11 -16.70 45.52 40.47
CA ARG A 11 -16.49 44.20 41.03
C ARG A 11 -17.83 43.66 41.57
N GLY A 12 -18.17 42.43 41.21
CA GLY A 12 -19.30 41.70 41.78
C GLY A 12 -19.00 40.22 41.93
N ALA A 13 -18.81 39.85 43.13
CA ALA A 13 -18.62 38.61 43.83
C ALA A 13 -19.03 37.27 43.14
N LEU A 14 -18.09 36.31 43.24
CA LEU A 14 -18.31 34.87 43.12
C LEU A 14 -19.37 34.40 44.13
N ARG A 15 -20.35 33.67 43.67
CA ARG A 15 -21.06 32.67 44.47
C ARG A 15 -20.96 31.33 43.79
N ARG A 16 -20.24 30.42 44.41
CA ARG A 16 -20.23 28.99 44.16
C ARG A 16 -21.63 28.45 44.42
N ARG A 17 -22.21 27.72 43.47
CA ARG A 17 -23.31 26.76 43.70
C ARG A 17 -22.76 25.37 43.42
N GLU A 18 -22.47 24.64 44.49
CA GLU A 18 -22.33 23.19 44.49
C GLU A 18 -23.73 22.61 44.21
N THR A 19 -23.86 21.81 43.14
CA THR A 19 -25.01 20.94 42.94
C THR A 19 -24.54 19.49 43.14
N MET A 20 -24.94 18.92 44.26
CA MET A 20 -24.82 17.48 44.57
C MET A 20 -25.56 16.68 43.51
N PHE A 21 -24.86 15.75 42.88
CA PHE A 21 -25.49 14.63 42.19
C PHE A 21 -25.68 13.48 43.17
N HIS A 22 -26.95 13.17 43.43
CA HIS A 22 -27.37 11.99 44.20
C HIS A 22 -27.11 10.76 43.30
N CYS A 23 -26.23 9.88 43.76
CA CYS A 23 -26.03 8.56 43.22
C CYS A 23 -27.15 7.64 43.75
N ALA A 24 -28.12 7.33 42.92
CA ALA A 24 -29.10 6.29 43.27
C ALA A 24 -28.44 4.90 43.11
N ARG A 25 -28.21 4.22 44.21
CA ARG A 25 -27.85 2.82 44.28
C ARG A 25 -29.10 1.99 43.92
N LEU A 26 -29.05 1.31 42.79
CA LEU A 26 -29.95 0.19 42.49
C LEU A 26 -29.28 -1.10 42.98
N GLU A 27 -29.82 -1.62 44.05
CA GLU A 27 -29.53 -3.01 44.51
C GLU A 27 -30.18 -3.98 43.53
N LEU A 28 -29.36 -4.70 42.79
CA LEU A 28 -29.78 -5.91 42.06
C LEU A 28 -29.39 -7.12 42.88
N THR A 29 -30.37 -7.68 43.55
CA THR A 29 -30.31 -8.96 44.22
C THR A 29 -30.27 -10.12 43.21
N GLY A 30 -29.25 -10.96 43.34
CA GLY A 30 -29.30 -12.38 43.10
C GLY A 30 -29.45 -12.90 41.67
N PHE A 31 -28.33 -13.07 40.95
CA PHE A 31 -28.19 -14.18 40.02
C PHE A 31 -26.84 -14.88 40.26
N SER A 32 -26.93 -16.12 40.70
CA SER A 32 -25.80 -17.05 40.86
C SER A 32 -25.24 -17.37 39.46
N CYS A 33 -24.08 -16.87 39.12
CA CYS A 33 -23.30 -17.29 37.95
C CYS A 33 -22.41 -18.48 38.34
N ASN A 34 -22.95 -19.68 38.27
CA ASN A 34 -22.12 -20.86 38.10
C ASN A 34 -21.86 -21.08 36.62
N GLY A 35 -20.60 -21.05 36.23
CA GLY A 35 -20.15 -21.46 34.91
C GLY A 35 -19.29 -20.48 34.16
N ALA A 36 -18.27 -19.91 34.77
CA ALA A 36 -17.15 -19.39 34.00
C ALA A 36 -16.37 -20.54 33.36
N ARG A 37 -16.84 -21.01 32.20
CA ARG A 37 -15.98 -21.77 31.29
C ARG A 37 -15.01 -20.80 30.68
N THR A 38 -13.84 -20.67 31.29
CA THR A 38 -12.63 -20.17 30.68
C THR A 38 -12.35 -21.06 29.48
N PHE A 39 -12.72 -20.60 28.28
CA PHE A 39 -12.18 -21.13 27.05
C PHE A 39 -10.70 -20.69 26.97
N SER A 40 -9.86 -21.41 27.73
CA SER A 40 -8.45 -21.46 27.45
C SER A 40 -8.27 -22.24 26.15
N ILE A 41 -8.35 -21.55 25.03
CA ILE A 41 -7.77 -22.04 23.78
C ILE A 41 -6.26 -21.88 23.97
N LEU A 42 -5.65 -22.85 24.62
CA LEU A 42 -4.26 -23.16 24.42
C LEU A 42 -4.14 -23.60 22.95
N LYS A 43 -4.01 -22.65 22.02
CA LYS A 43 -3.38 -22.92 20.74
C LYS A 43 -1.99 -23.46 21.12
N SER A 44 -1.80 -24.77 20.96
CA SER A 44 -0.46 -25.33 20.96
C SER A 44 0.33 -24.53 19.94
N ILE A 45 1.29 -23.73 20.38
CA ILE A 45 2.25 -23.05 19.53
C ILE A 45 2.93 -24.21 18.78
N LYS A 46 2.49 -24.48 17.56
CA LYS A 46 3.22 -25.35 16.64
C LYS A 46 4.54 -24.64 16.44
N GLN A 47 5.59 -25.17 17.02
CA GLN A 47 6.94 -24.67 16.82
C GLN A 47 7.18 -24.77 15.31
N MET A 48 7.17 -23.60 14.63
CA MET A 48 7.40 -23.58 13.19
C MET A 48 8.81 -24.10 12.93
N ASP A 49 8.96 -24.92 11.90
CA ASP A 49 10.27 -25.33 11.41
C ASP A 49 11.06 -24.08 11.00
N ALA A 50 12.35 -24.02 11.35
CA ALA A 50 13.23 -22.90 11.01
C ALA A 50 13.28 -22.60 9.51
N ASN A 51 12.93 -23.56 8.65
CA ASN A 51 12.81 -23.39 7.21
C ASN A 51 11.47 -22.82 6.73
N SER A 52 10.51 -22.60 7.64
CA SER A 52 9.16 -22.15 7.28
C SER A 52 9.01 -20.62 7.21
N TYR A 53 10.02 -19.86 7.57
CA TYR A 53 10.06 -18.40 7.51
C TYR A 53 11.47 -17.85 7.39
N VAL A 54 11.60 -16.60 6.93
CA VAL A 54 12.83 -15.80 6.99
C VAL A 54 12.47 -14.40 7.39
N ILE A 55 12.94 -13.94 8.55
CA ILE A 55 12.73 -12.61 9.09
C ILE A 55 13.99 -12.10 9.77
N ALA A 56 14.09 -10.81 10.07
CA ALA A 56 15.27 -10.21 10.70
C ALA A 56 15.49 -10.71 12.14
N ASP A 57 14.47 -10.59 13.01
CA ASP A 57 14.55 -10.97 14.43
C ASP A 57 13.16 -11.30 15.02
N LEU A 58 12.97 -12.51 15.48
CA LEU A 58 11.72 -12.96 16.12
C LEU A 58 11.46 -12.27 17.47
N ASN A 59 12.49 -11.77 18.15
CA ASN A 59 12.31 -11.06 19.42
C ASN A 59 11.53 -9.75 19.29
N LEU A 60 11.38 -9.21 18.09
CA LEU A 60 10.58 -8.02 17.80
C LEU A 60 9.06 -8.27 17.84
N ALA A 61 8.62 -9.52 17.96
CA ALA A 61 7.22 -9.90 17.85
C ALA A 61 6.29 -9.22 18.87
N ASP A 62 6.74 -9.05 20.12
CA ASP A 62 5.93 -8.41 21.18
C ASP A 62 5.73 -6.91 20.91
N TRP A 63 6.72 -6.26 20.31
CA TRP A 63 6.57 -4.88 19.84
C TRP A 63 5.59 -4.83 18.66
N GLY A 64 5.79 -5.66 17.63
CA GLY A 64 4.90 -5.74 16.47
C GLY A 64 3.43 -5.97 16.88
N ARG A 65 3.17 -6.87 17.84
CA ARG A 65 1.82 -7.12 18.34
C ARG A 65 1.16 -5.87 18.93
N LYS A 66 1.90 -5.02 19.63
CA LYS A 66 1.36 -3.78 20.20
C LYS A 66 0.97 -2.77 19.11
N GLU A 67 1.80 -2.64 18.07
CA GLU A 67 1.48 -1.74 16.95
C GLU A 67 0.33 -2.28 16.08
N ILE A 68 0.25 -3.60 15.87
CA ILE A 68 -0.89 -4.23 15.20
C ILE A 68 -2.20 -3.92 15.95
N GLN A 69 -2.20 -3.97 17.29
CA GLN A 69 -3.39 -3.61 18.08
C GLN A 69 -3.82 -2.14 17.88
N ILE A 70 -2.87 -1.23 17.71
CA ILE A 70 -3.19 0.17 17.37
C ILE A 70 -3.79 0.24 15.96
N ALA A 71 -3.18 -0.45 15.00
CA ALA A 71 -3.65 -0.47 13.62
C ALA A 71 -5.06 -1.07 13.48
N GLU A 72 -5.39 -2.12 14.23
CA GLU A 72 -6.74 -2.71 14.23
C GLU A 72 -7.83 -1.69 14.59
N VAL A 73 -7.56 -0.79 15.54
CA VAL A 73 -8.50 0.29 15.92
C VAL A 73 -8.68 1.30 14.78
N GLU A 74 -7.60 1.58 14.06
CA GLU A 74 -7.56 2.52 12.93
C GLU A 74 -7.98 1.90 11.59
N MET A 75 -8.35 0.59 11.55
CA MET A 75 -8.76 -0.14 10.35
C MET A 75 -10.20 -0.66 10.43
N PRO A 76 -11.19 0.23 10.64
CA PRO A 76 -12.56 -0.18 10.97
C PRO A 76 -13.25 -0.99 9.87
N GLY A 77 -13.04 -0.65 8.61
CA GLY A 77 -13.65 -1.36 7.48
C GLY A 77 -13.15 -2.80 7.36
N LEU A 78 -11.83 -3.00 7.47
CA LEU A 78 -11.23 -4.33 7.43
C LEU A 78 -11.64 -5.17 8.66
N MET A 79 -11.65 -4.56 9.84
CA MET A 79 -12.09 -5.25 11.07
C MET A 79 -13.57 -5.62 11.04
N ALA A 80 -14.41 -4.78 10.43
CA ALA A 80 -15.82 -5.10 10.22
C ALA A 80 -16.00 -6.31 9.30
N ILE A 81 -15.24 -6.40 8.20
CA ILE A 81 -15.21 -7.57 7.31
C ILE A 81 -14.75 -8.82 8.07
N ARG A 82 -13.65 -8.72 8.83
CA ARG A 82 -13.18 -9.83 9.67
C ARG A 82 -14.30 -10.33 10.58
N HIS A 83 -14.99 -9.42 11.27
CA HIS A 83 -16.08 -9.79 12.17
C HIS A 83 -17.29 -10.39 11.45
N GLU A 84 -17.68 -9.82 10.31
CA GLU A 84 -18.84 -10.26 9.54
C GLU A 84 -18.66 -11.69 8.98
N TYR A 85 -17.45 -11.99 8.46
CA TYR A 85 -17.20 -13.22 7.72
C TYR A 85 -16.49 -14.32 8.52
N ALA A 86 -15.94 -14.01 9.71
CA ALA A 86 -15.13 -14.98 10.48
C ALA A 86 -15.87 -16.30 10.81
N SER A 87 -17.19 -16.24 11.10
CA SER A 87 -17.97 -17.44 11.41
C SER A 87 -18.26 -18.30 10.17
N ALA A 88 -18.41 -17.67 9.00
CA ALA A 88 -18.70 -18.35 7.73
C ALA A 88 -17.44 -18.95 7.08
N GLN A 89 -16.27 -18.40 7.40
CA GLN A 89 -14.97 -18.80 6.85
C GLN A 89 -14.98 -18.97 5.31
N PRO A 90 -15.31 -17.93 4.54
CA PRO A 90 -15.49 -18.04 3.09
C PRO A 90 -14.19 -18.41 2.35
N LEU A 91 -13.03 -18.23 2.98
CA LEU A 91 -11.72 -18.59 2.44
C LEU A 91 -11.20 -19.94 2.96
N LYS A 92 -12.07 -20.76 3.56
CA LYS A 92 -11.66 -22.11 3.99
C LYS A 92 -11.23 -22.96 2.80
N GLY A 93 -9.97 -23.41 2.79
CA GLY A 93 -9.35 -24.13 1.68
C GLY A 93 -8.60 -23.21 0.68
N ALA A 94 -8.68 -21.90 0.86
CA ALA A 94 -7.82 -20.99 0.13
C ALA A 94 -6.38 -21.08 0.67
N ARG A 95 -5.42 -21.21 -0.23
CA ARG A 95 -3.97 -21.13 0.02
C ARG A 95 -3.43 -19.92 -0.73
N ILE A 96 -3.23 -18.83 0.01
CA ILE A 96 -2.87 -17.53 -0.55
C ILE A 96 -1.36 -17.33 -0.48
N SER A 97 -0.74 -17.13 -1.65
CA SER A 97 0.61 -16.55 -1.77
C SER A 97 0.48 -15.05 -1.88
N GLY A 98 0.89 -14.34 -0.83
CA GLY A 98 0.86 -12.89 -0.78
C GLY A 98 2.23 -12.28 -1.07
N SER A 99 2.28 -11.31 -1.96
CA SER A 99 3.44 -10.48 -2.28
C SER A 99 3.03 -9.02 -2.18
N LEU A 100 3.12 -8.46 -0.99
CA LEU A 100 2.76 -7.08 -0.69
C LEU A 100 3.56 -6.59 0.51
N HIS A 101 3.86 -5.28 0.58
CA HIS A 101 4.68 -4.68 1.64
C HIS A 101 4.37 -5.25 3.03
N MET A 102 5.36 -5.86 3.70
CA MET A 102 5.17 -6.48 5.01
C MET A 102 5.15 -5.42 6.13
N THR A 103 4.08 -4.64 6.18
CA THR A 103 3.86 -3.57 7.17
C THR A 103 2.96 -4.03 8.32
N ILE A 104 2.79 -3.16 9.33
CA ILE A 104 1.83 -3.38 10.41
C ILE A 104 0.40 -3.53 9.87
N GLN A 105 0.01 -2.74 8.87
CA GLN A 105 -1.31 -2.81 8.26
C GLN A 105 -1.50 -4.14 7.49
N THR A 106 -0.46 -4.60 6.83
CA THR A 106 -0.44 -5.91 6.16
C THR A 106 -0.57 -7.05 7.15
N ALA A 107 0.01 -6.93 8.35
CA ALA A 107 -0.21 -7.89 9.41
C ALA A 107 -1.70 -8.03 9.77
N VAL A 108 -2.44 -6.92 9.85
CA VAL A 108 -3.91 -6.92 10.07
C VAL A 108 -4.65 -7.60 8.91
N LEU A 109 -4.20 -7.40 7.65
CA LEU A 109 -4.75 -8.08 6.48
C LEU A 109 -4.52 -9.60 6.57
N ILE A 110 -3.29 -10.04 6.82
CA ILE A 110 -2.94 -11.46 6.95
C ILE A 110 -3.80 -12.14 8.02
N GLU A 111 -3.94 -11.51 9.18
CA GLU A 111 -4.78 -12.03 10.26
C GLU A 111 -6.26 -12.06 9.86
N THR A 112 -6.72 -11.10 9.08
CA THR A 112 -8.10 -11.11 8.55
C THR A 112 -8.29 -12.30 7.60
N LEU A 113 -7.43 -12.48 6.60
CA LEU A 113 -7.51 -13.62 5.69
C LEU A 113 -7.47 -14.96 6.42
N THR A 114 -6.60 -15.07 7.43
CA THR A 114 -6.50 -16.27 8.27
C THR A 114 -7.76 -16.49 9.10
N ALA A 115 -8.35 -15.45 9.69
CA ALA A 115 -9.61 -15.54 10.43
C ALA A 115 -10.78 -15.96 9.53
N LEU A 116 -10.71 -15.64 8.24
CA LEU A 116 -11.70 -16.06 7.24
C LEU A 116 -11.45 -17.48 6.71
N GLY A 117 -10.44 -18.18 7.20
CA GLY A 117 -10.16 -19.59 6.91
C GLY A 117 -9.02 -19.87 5.93
N ALA A 118 -8.33 -18.85 5.41
CA ALA A 118 -7.20 -19.03 4.51
C ALA A 118 -5.94 -19.56 5.22
N GLU A 119 -5.15 -20.35 4.52
CA GLU A 119 -3.74 -20.56 4.80
C GLU A 119 -2.94 -19.54 4.00
N VAL A 120 -1.95 -18.90 4.62
CA VAL A 120 -1.24 -17.76 4.02
C VAL A 120 0.26 -17.95 4.10
N ARG A 121 0.97 -17.60 3.02
CA ARG A 121 2.42 -17.44 2.97
C ARG A 121 2.72 -16.07 2.36
N TRP A 122 3.68 -15.34 2.90
CA TRP A 122 3.86 -13.92 2.59
C TRP A 122 5.30 -13.54 2.32
N ALA A 123 5.53 -12.72 1.29
CA ALA A 123 6.77 -12.00 1.04
C ALA A 123 6.49 -10.50 0.87
N SER A 124 7.50 -9.67 1.02
CA SER A 124 7.38 -8.25 0.69
C SER A 124 7.53 -8.04 -0.81
N CYS A 125 6.87 -7.03 -1.36
CA CYS A 125 7.00 -6.63 -2.77
C CYS A 125 8.03 -5.51 -2.98
N ASN A 126 8.85 -5.19 -1.96
CA ASN A 126 9.90 -4.17 -2.04
C ASN A 126 10.96 -4.41 -0.95
N ILE A 127 12.24 -4.30 -1.33
CA ILE A 127 13.38 -4.60 -0.46
C ILE A 127 13.54 -3.70 0.77
N PHE A 128 12.92 -2.51 0.79
CA PHE A 128 13.03 -1.54 1.90
C PHE A 128 11.74 -1.35 2.70
N SER A 129 10.63 -1.97 2.30
CA SER A 129 9.32 -1.66 2.87
C SER A 129 8.93 -2.49 4.09
N THR A 130 9.62 -3.60 4.36
CA THR A 130 9.32 -4.46 5.50
C THR A 130 9.49 -3.74 6.83
N GLN A 131 8.50 -3.89 7.72
CA GLN A 131 8.60 -3.59 9.14
C GLN A 131 8.90 -4.89 9.88
N ASP A 132 10.16 -5.08 10.31
CA ASP A 132 10.64 -6.36 10.85
C ASP A 132 9.84 -6.84 12.07
N HIS A 133 9.33 -5.91 12.88
CA HIS A 133 8.49 -6.25 14.03
C HIS A 133 7.08 -6.72 13.63
N ALA A 134 6.55 -6.26 12.48
CA ALA A 134 5.30 -6.79 11.92
C ALA A 134 5.49 -8.23 11.42
N ALA A 135 6.56 -8.49 10.67
CA ALA A 135 6.93 -9.83 10.21
C ALA A 135 7.10 -10.79 11.39
N ALA A 136 7.83 -10.36 12.43
CA ALA A 136 8.05 -11.15 13.65
C ALA A 136 6.76 -11.51 14.37
N ALA A 137 5.81 -10.57 14.49
CA ALA A 137 4.52 -10.83 15.14
C ALA A 137 3.71 -11.89 14.38
N ILE A 138 3.64 -11.79 13.07
CA ILE A 138 2.89 -12.72 12.21
C ILE A 138 3.53 -14.12 12.21
N VAL A 139 4.86 -14.21 12.18
CA VAL A 139 5.56 -15.51 12.33
C VAL A 139 5.28 -16.14 13.69
N LYS A 140 5.30 -15.35 14.78
CA LYS A 140 4.98 -15.86 16.13
C LYS A 140 3.58 -16.43 16.22
N ASP A 141 2.63 -15.93 15.43
CA ASP A 141 1.27 -16.44 15.35
C ASP A 141 1.11 -17.63 14.38
N GLY A 142 2.20 -18.10 13.78
CA GLY A 142 2.25 -19.34 13.01
C GLY A 142 2.02 -19.18 11.50
N VAL A 143 2.13 -17.97 10.96
CA VAL A 143 2.06 -17.72 9.51
C VAL A 143 3.47 -17.61 8.94
N SER A 144 3.70 -18.22 7.78
CA SER A 144 5.00 -18.16 7.09
C SER A 144 5.22 -16.79 6.44
N VAL A 145 6.27 -16.10 6.86
CA VAL A 145 6.71 -14.81 6.29
C VAL A 145 8.15 -14.91 5.84
N PHE A 146 8.42 -14.42 4.63
CA PHE A 146 9.75 -14.33 4.02
C PHE A 146 9.98 -12.87 3.66
N ALA A 147 10.43 -12.06 4.62
CA ALA A 147 10.63 -10.63 4.45
C ALA A 147 11.51 -10.07 5.56
N LYS A 148 12.44 -9.20 5.21
CA LYS A 148 13.23 -8.39 6.14
C LYS A 148 13.57 -7.04 5.51
N LYS A 149 13.67 -5.99 6.30
CA LYS A 149 14.05 -4.67 5.78
C LYS A 149 15.50 -4.69 5.29
N GLY A 150 15.71 -4.28 4.03
CA GLY A 150 17.05 -4.25 3.43
C GLY A 150 17.51 -5.61 2.90
N GLU A 151 16.59 -6.48 2.51
CA GLU A 151 16.91 -7.69 1.75
C GLU A 151 17.57 -7.31 0.43
N THR A 152 18.44 -8.20 -0.10
CA THR A 152 19.05 -8.01 -1.41
C THR A 152 18.04 -8.35 -2.52
N ILE A 153 18.35 -7.96 -3.77
CA ILE A 153 17.48 -8.28 -4.92
C ILE A 153 17.40 -9.81 -5.12
N GLU A 154 18.49 -10.53 -4.86
CA GLU A 154 18.53 -11.99 -4.93
C GLU A 154 17.66 -12.63 -3.83
N GLU A 155 17.73 -12.13 -2.60
CA GLU A 155 16.87 -12.56 -1.49
C GLU A 155 15.40 -12.27 -1.79
N TYR A 156 15.09 -11.12 -2.37
CA TYR A 156 13.74 -10.73 -2.79
C TYR A 156 13.11 -11.78 -3.72
N TRP A 157 13.82 -12.17 -4.78
CA TRP A 157 13.31 -13.18 -5.71
C TRP A 157 13.30 -14.59 -5.12
N GLU A 158 14.23 -14.92 -4.23
CA GLU A 158 14.16 -16.17 -3.47
C GLU A 158 12.94 -16.20 -2.55
N PHE A 159 12.65 -15.12 -1.82
CA PHE A 159 11.51 -15.02 -0.93
C PHE A 159 10.18 -15.08 -1.70
N THR A 160 10.13 -14.48 -2.88
CA THR A 160 8.98 -14.58 -3.79
C THR A 160 8.77 -16.02 -4.29
N HIS A 161 9.80 -16.80 -4.50
CA HIS A 161 9.64 -18.24 -4.75
C HIS A 161 9.11 -18.99 -3.52
N ARG A 162 9.62 -18.67 -2.33
CA ARG A 162 9.29 -19.35 -1.07
C ARG A 162 7.80 -19.28 -0.71
N ILE A 163 7.07 -18.23 -1.13
CA ILE A 163 5.63 -18.16 -0.87
C ILE A 163 4.83 -19.23 -1.62
N PHE A 164 5.37 -19.78 -2.70
CA PHE A 164 4.77 -20.87 -3.48
C PHE A 164 5.21 -22.27 -3.05
N GLU A 165 6.06 -22.39 -2.03
CA GLU A 165 6.58 -23.65 -1.52
C GLU A 165 5.89 -24.04 -0.22
N TRP A 166 4.93 -24.93 -0.29
CA TRP A 166 4.17 -25.40 0.88
C TRP A 166 4.86 -26.61 1.52
N PRO A 167 4.96 -26.65 2.89
CA PRO A 167 5.67 -27.71 3.59
C PRO A 167 5.11 -29.13 3.38
N ASP A 168 3.81 -29.22 3.05
CA ASP A 168 3.13 -30.49 2.77
C ASP A 168 3.25 -30.93 1.30
N GLY A 169 4.02 -30.20 0.48
CA GLY A 169 4.12 -30.44 -0.97
C GLY A 169 2.90 -29.98 -1.78
N GLY A 170 1.93 -29.32 -1.15
CA GLY A 170 0.76 -28.74 -1.80
C GLY A 170 1.08 -27.49 -2.61
N PHE A 171 0.04 -26.85 -3.16
CA PHE A 171 0.14 -25.68 -4.01
C PHE A 171 -0.71 -24.54 -3.49
N SER A 172 -0.29 -23.30 -3.78
CA SER A 172 -1.17 -22.13 -3.68
C SER A 172 -2.28 -22.24 -4.71
N ASN A 173 -3.45 -21.74 -4.37
CA ASN A 173 -4.57 -21.61 -5.30
C ASN A 173 -5.03 -20.16 -5.48
N MET A 174 -4.46 -19.23 -4.73
CA MET A 174 -4.76 -17.80 -4.83
C MET A 174 -3.46 -16.99 -4.75
N ILE A 175 -3.42 -15.87 -5.45
CA ILE A 175 -2.35 -14.86 -5.34
C ILE A 175 -2.97 -13.54 -4.87
N LEU A 176 -2.31 -12.86 -3.93
CA LEU A 176 -2.54 -11.47 -3.57
C LEU A 176 -1.25 -10.71 -3.86
N ASP A 177 -1.26 -9.84 -4.85
CA ASP A 177 -0.05 -9.23 -5.42
C ASP A 177 -0.09 -7.70 -5.32
N ASP A 178 1.09 -7.11 -5.31
CA ASP A 178 1.31 -5.66 -5.34
C ASP A 178 2.53 -5.35 -6.21
N GLY A 179 2.27 -4.89 -7.43
CA GLY A 179 3.25 -4.69 -8.49
C GLY A 179 3.31 -5.84 -9.50
N GLY A 180 2.61 -6.93 -9.23
CA GLY A 180 2.48 -8.08 -10.13
C GLY A 180 3.73 -8.96 -10.23
N ASP A 181 4.65 -8.91 -9.26
CA ASP A 181 5.91 -9.66 -9.35
C ASP A 181 5.74 -11.15 -9.06
N ALA A 182 4.89 -11.54 -8.11
CA ALA A 182 4.57 -12.94 -7.88
C ALA A 182 3.84 -13.57 -9.08
N THR A 183 2.95 -12.81 -9.69
CA THR A 183 2.24 -13.20 -10.92
C THR A 183 3.20 -13.30 -12.10
N LEU A 184 4.07 -12.32 -12.30
CA LEU A 184 5.11 -12.33 -13.34
C LEU A 184 6.02 -13.55 -13.20
N LEU A 185 6.48 -13.83 -11.98
CA LEU A 185 7.37 -14.96 -11.69
C LEU A 185 6.81 -16.28 -12.21
N LEU A 186 5.55 -16.60 -11.89
CA LEU A 186 4.93 -17.84 -12.33
C LEU A 186 4.73 -17.89 -13.84
N HIS A 187 4.30 -16.78 -14.46
CA HIS A 187 4.04 -16.72 -15.89
C HIS A 187 5.33 -16.76 -16.72
N LEU A 188 6.33 -15.96 -16.34
CA LEU A 188 7.62 -15.93 -17.02
C LEU A 188 8.37 -17.25 -16.86
N GLY A 189 8.38 -17.80 -15.64
CA GLY A 189 8.98 -19.10 -15.36
C GLY A 189 8.31 -20.23 -16.16
N SER A 190 6.98 -20.26 -16.24
CA SER A 190 6.24 -21.23 -17.05
C SER A 190 6.56 -21.11 -18.56
N ARG A 191 6.78 -19.91 -19.07
CA ARG A 191 7.24 -19.70 -20.46
C ARG A 191 8.67 -20.18 -20.65
N ALA A 192 9.54 -19.93 -19.67
CA ALA A 192 10.94 -20.34 -19.70
C ALA A 192 11.11 -21.87 -19.64
N GLU A 193 10.13 -22.63 -19.16
CA GLU A 193 10.10 -24.11 -19.25
C GLU A 193 10.13 -24.59 -20.70
N SER A 194 9.44 -23.85 -21.60
CA SER A 194 9.34 -24.21 -23.02
C SER A 194 10.41 -23.51 -23.87
N ASP A 195 10.77 -22.28 -23.51
CA ASP A 195 11.74 -21.45 -24.24
C ASP A 195 12.61 -20.65 -23.28
N ARG A 196 13.84 -21.14 -23.05
CA ARG A 196 14.83 -20.45 -22.18
C ARG A 196 15.27 -19.08 -22.71
N ASN A 197 15.01 -18.76 -24.00
CA ASN A 197 15.40 -17.46 -24.55
C ASN A 197 14.63 -16.29 -23.91
N VAL A 198 13.45 -16.54 -23.34
CA VAL A 198 12.66 -15.48 -22.67
C VAL A 198 13.36 -14.92 -21.43
N ILE A 199 14.37 -15.61 -20.89
CA ILE A 199 15.18 -15.18 -19.74
C ILE A 199 16.67 -15.06 -20.09
N ALA A 200 17.05 -14.95 -21.37
CA ALA A 200 18.45 -14.97 -21.80
C ALA A 200 19.13 -13.58 -21.76
N ASN A 201 18.37 -12.50 -21.89
CA ASN A 201 18.92 -11.17 -22.09
C ASN A 201 18.33 -10.16 -21.09
N PRO A 202 18.77 -10.16 -19.83
CA PRO A 202 18.35 -9.18 -18.84
C PRO A 202 18.84 -7.78 -19.21
N THR A 203 18.03 -6.74 -18.92
CA THR A 203 18.31 -5.34 -19.28
C THR A 203 18.65 -4.47 -18.08
N ASN A 204 18.40 -4.96 -16.87
CA ASN A 204 18.65 -4.27 -15.60
C ASN A 204 18.96 -5.28 -14.48
N ASP A 205 19.40 -4.79 -13.33
CA ASP A 205 19.83 -5.63 -12.20
C ASP A 205 18.69 -6.50 -11.65
N GLU A 206 17.44 -6.02 -11.66
CA GLU A 206 16.27 -6.79 -11.22
C GLU A 206 16.00 -7.97 -12.16
N GLU A 207 16.04 -7.76 -13.48
CA GLU A 207 15.92 -8.83 -14.46
C GLU A 207 17.08 -9.82 -14.37
N HIS A 208 18.30 -9.37 -14.10
CA HIS A 208 19.44 -10.25 -13.85
C HIS A 208 19.18 -11.21 -12.70
N ALA A 209 18.71 -10.72 -11.57
CA ALA A 209 18.41 -11.52 -10.40
C ALA A 209 17.20 -12.46 -10.62
N LEU A 210 16.12 -11.95 -11.21
CA LEU A 210 14.92 -12.73 -11.55
C LEU A 210 15.27 -13.89 -12.49
N PHE A 211 15.96 -13.59 -13.61
CA PHE A 211 16.28 -14.62 -14.62
C PHE A 211 17.22 -15.69 -14.06
N ALA A 212 18.20 -15.29 -13.23
CA ALA A 212 19.08 -16.23 -12.54
C ALA A 212 18.29 -17.12 -11.56
N ALA A 213 17.36 -16.55 -10.80
CA ALA A 213 16.51 -17.31 -9.88
C ALA A 213 15.60 -18.30 -10.63
N ILE A 214 14.98 -17.87 -11.73
CA ILE A 214 14.17 -18.76 -12.59
C ILE A 214 15.02 -19.90 -13.16
N ALA A 215 16.20 -19.60 -13.72
CA ALA A 215 17.08 -20.61 -14.28
C ALA A 215 17.48 -21.67 -13.24
N LYS A 216 17.86 -21.24 -12.03
CA LYS A 216 18.22 -22.12 -10.91
C LYS A 216 17.07 -23.09 -10.54
N HIS A 217 15.82 -22.60 -10.48
CA HIS A 217 14.67 -23.46 -10.16
C HIS A 217 14.37 -24.44 -11.28
N LEU A 218 14.45 -24.01 -12.54
CA LEU A 218 14.24 -24.88 -13.70
C LEU A 218 15.31 -25.98 -13.85
N ASP A 219 16.52 -25.75 -13.34
CA ASP A 219 17.58 -26.78 -13.34
C ASP A 219 17.27 -27.88 -12.31
N SER A 220 16.53 -27.57 -11.24
CA SER A 220 16.15 -28.54 -10.21
C SER A 220 14.80 -29.21 -10.47
N ASP A 221 13.79 -28.47 -10.95
CA ASP A 221 12.48 -28.99 -11.37
C ASP A 221 12.04 -28.28 -12.68
N PRO A 222 12.19 -28.93 -13.84
CA PRO A 222 11.87 -28.33 -15.14
C PRO A 222 10.39 -27.90 -15.32
N HIS A 223 9.52 -28.31 -14.41
CA HIS A 223 8.07 -27.99 -14.46
C HIS A 223 7.60 -27.31 -13.17
N TRP A 224 8.49 -26.61 -12.48
CA TRP A 224 8.20 -25.99 -11.18
C TRP A 224 7.10 -24.93 -11.27
N TYR A 225 7.12 -24.10 -12.32
CA TYR A 225 6.22 -22.97 -12.51
C TYR A 225 4.86 -23.38 -13.07
N SER A 226 4.82 -24.16 -14.14
CA SER A 226 3.57 -24.59 -14.79
C SER A 226 2.70 -25.39 -13.83
N LYS A 227 3.27 -26.33 -13.04
CA LYS A 227 2.53 -27.10 -12.03
C LYS A 227 1.83 -26.22 -11.00
N ARG A 228 2.45 -25.05 -10.63
CA ARG A 228 1.89 -24.10 -9.68
C ARG A 228 0.87 -23.18 -10.34
N LEU A 229 1.18 -22.64 -11.50
CA LEU A 229 0.31 -21.75 -12.24
C LEU A 229 -1.05 -22.41 -12.58
N GLU A 230 -1.06 -23.68 -12.92
CA GLU A 230 -2.28 -24.47 -13.17
C GLU A 230 -3.21 -24.59 -11.95
N LYS A 231 -2.71 -24.37 -10.76
CA LYS A 231 -3.51 -24.45 -9.52
C LYS A 231 -4.08 -23.12 -9.08
N ILE A 232 -3.58 -22.01 -9.65
CA ILE A 232 -4.04 -20.66 -9.28
C ILE A 232 -5.42 -20.40 -9.88
N LEU A 233 -6.39 -20.11 -9.04
CA LEU A 233 -7.77 -19.76 -9.41
C LEU A 233 -7.88 -18.28 -9.83
N GLY A 234 -7.00 -17.41 -9.29
CA GLY A 234 -6.96 -16.01 -9.65
C GLY A 234 -5.98 -15.19 -8.81
N VAL A 235 -5.81 -13.94 -9.21
CA VAL A 235 -4.98 -12.94 -8.52
C VAL A 235 -5.78 -11.67 -8.24
N SER A 236 -5.58 -11.06 -7.07
CA SER A 236 -5.99 -9.68 -6.81
C SER A 236 -4.77 -8.78 -6.75
N GLU A 237 -4.79 -7.67 -7.50
CA GLU A 237 -3.65 -6.75 -7.68
C GLU A 237 -3.95 -5.41 -7.04
N GLU A 238 -3.01 -4.94 -6.20
CA GLU A 238 -3.13 -3.74 -5.36
C GLU A 238 -2.81 -2.45 -6.11
N THR A 239 -1.80 -2.44 -6.98
CA THR A 239 -1.22 -1.17 -7.44
C THR A 239 -1.34 -0.95 -8.95
N THR A 240 -1.36 0.33 -9.34
CA THR A 240 -1.47 0.77 -10.76
C THR A 240 -0.44 0.09 -11.67
N THR A 241 0.79 -0.07 -11.20
CA THR A 241 1.87 -0.66 -12.02
C THR A 241 1.63 -2.15 -12.29
N GLY A 242 1.22 -2.90 -11.26
CA GLY A 242 0.87 -4.31 -11.42
C GLY A 242 -0.35 -4.50 -12.30
N VAL A 243 -1.38 -3.67 -12.14
CA VAL A 243 -2.56 -3.66 -13.01
C VAL A 243 -2.18 -3.41 -14.47
N HIS A 244 -1.30 -2.43 -14.73
CA HIS A 244 -0.81 -2.16 -16.09
C HIS A 244 -0.08 -3.38 -16.69
N ARG A 245 0.75 -4.05 -15.89
CA ARG A 245 1.43 -5.29 -16.27
C ARG A 245 0.42 -6.40 -16.62
N LEU A 246 -0.63 -6.58 -15.79
CA LEU A 246 -1.68 -7.57 -16.06
C LEU A 246 -2.43 -7.30 -17.37
N TYR A 247 -2.79 -6.04 -17.65
CA TYR A 247 -3.39 -5.67 -18.93
C TYR A 247 -2.45 -5.98 -20.11
N GLN A 248 -1.17 -5.62 -20.02
CA GLN A 248 -0.19 -5.94 -21.07
C GLN A 248 -0.02 -7.44 -21.28
N MET A 249 0.03 -8.22 -20.20
CA MET A 249 0.08 -9.69 -20.31
C MET A 249 -1.19 -10.25 -20.96
N HIS A 250 -2.35 -9.70 -20.61
CA HIS A 250 -3.62 -10.12 -21.22
C HIS A 250 -3.67 -9.79 -22.72
N GLU A 251 -3.30 -8.59 -23.12
CA GLU A 251 -3.25 -8.17 -24.54
C GLU A 251 -2.30 -9.03 -25.37
N ARG A 252 -1.17 -9.47 -24.79
CA ARG A 252 -0.23 -10.38 -25.44
C ARG A 252 -0.64 -11.85 -25.38
N GLY A 253 -1.76 -12.21 -24.72
CA GLY A 253 -2.21 -13.58 -24.54
C GLY A 253 -1.31 -14.40 -23.59
N GLU A 254 -0.52 -13.73 -22.79
CA GLU A 254 0.43 -14.32 -21.81
C GLU A 254 -0.24 -14.61 -20.47
N LEU A 255 -1.23 -13.82 -20.07
CA LEU A 255 -2.00 -14.03 -18.82
C LEU A 255 -2.77 -15.35 -18.91
N LYS A 256 -2.69 -16.19 -17.87
CA LYS A 256 -3.29 -17.53 -17.82
C LYS A 256 -4.36 -17.70 -16.74
N ILE A 257 -4.55 -16.70 -15.91
CA ILE A 257 -5.47 -16.71 -14.76
C ILE A 257 -6.33 -15.44 -14.77
N PRO A 258 -7.54 -15.46 -14.21
CA PRO A 258 -8.31 -14.25 -14.00
C PRO A 258 -7.64 -13.35 -12.95
N ALA A 259 -7.78 -12.04 -13.12
CA ALA A 259 -7.25 -11.03 -12.22
C ALA A 259 -8.33 -10.03 -11.81
N ILE A 260 -8.44 -9.70 -10.52
CA ILE A 260 -9.20 -8.54 -10.05
C ILE A 260 -8.24 -7.38 -9.81
N ASN A 261 -8.47 -6.30 -10.54
CA ASN A 261 -7.84 -5.01 -10.37
C ASN A 261 -8.48 -4.29 -9.17
N VAL A 262 -7.86 -4.40 -8.01
CA VAL A 262 -8.29 -3.71 -6.79
C VAL A 262 -7.93 -2.23 -6.84
N ASN A 263 -6.82 -1.86 -7.50
CA ASN A 263 -6.38 -0.47 -7.61
C ASN A 263 -7.48 0.47 -8.13
N ASP A 264 -8.28 0.02 -9.11
CA ASP A 264 -9.29 0.85 -9.75
C ASP A 264 -10.66 0.83 -9.03
N SER A 265 -10.79 0.08 -7.93
CA SER A 265 -11.88 0.31 -6.99
C SER A 265 -11.83 1.76 -6.49
N VAL A 266 -12.97 2.45 -6.47
CA VAL A 266 -12.99 3.89 -6.12
C VAL A 266 -12.53 4.11 -4.69
N THR A 267 -12.93 3.24 -3.76
CA THR A 267 -12.51 3.26 -2.36
C THR A 267 -11.04 2.90 -2.16
N LYS A 268 -10.34 2.46 -3.23
CA LYS A 268 -8.88 2.31 -3.24
C LYS A 268 -8.22 3.50 -3.92
N SER A 269 -8.42 3.69 -5.22
CA SER A 269 -7.68 4.68 -6.00
C SER A 269 -7.89 6.13 -5.54
N LYS A 270 -9.11 6.50 -5.16
CA LYS A 270 -9.45 7.86 -4.69
C LYS A 270 -9.17 8.09 -3.21
N PHE A 271 -8.76 7.05 -2.47
CA PHE A 271 -8.43 7.11 -1.05
C PHE A 271 -6.95 6.82 -0.82
N ASP A 272 -6.49 5.62 -1.11
CA ASP A 272 -5.11 5.19 -0.93
C ASP A 272 -4.14 6.05 -1.76
N ASN A 273 -4.30 6.07 -3.08
CA ASN A 273 -3.38 6.78 -3.96
C ASN A 273 -3.39 8.30 -3.69
N LEU A 274 -4.53 8.86 -3.29
CA LEU A 274 -4.68 10.29 -3.01
C LEU A 274 -4.31 10.63 -1.56
N TYR A 275 -5.09 10.13 -0.60
CA TYR A 275 -4.93 10.50 0.81
C TYR A 275 -3.74 9.81 1.47
N GLY A 276 -3.45 8.56 1.08
CA GLY A 276 -2.28 7.84 1.56
C GLY A 276 -0.98 8.55 1.19
N CYS A 277 -0.83 8.93 -0.08
CA CYS A 277 0.36 9.65 -0.54
C CYS A 277 0.41 11.07 0.03
N ARG A 278 -0.74 11.72 0.27
CA ARG A 278 -0.81 13.04 0.93
C ARG A 278 -0.20 13.02 2.32
N GLU A 279 -0.45 11.97 3.10
CA GLU A 279 0.11 11.82 4.45
C GLU A 279 1.57 11.34 4.39
N SER A 280 1.84 10.29 3.63
CA SER A 280 3.09 9.53 3.70
C SER A 280 4.26 10.15 2.96
N LEU A 281 4.05 10.96 1.91
CA LEU A 281 5.14 11.66 1.23
C LEU A 281 5.92 12.56 2.17
N VAL A 282 5.21 13.45 2.84
CA VAL A 282 5.84 14.45 3.72
C VAL A 282 6.43 13.78 4.96
N ASP A 283 5.85 12.69 5.45
CA ASP A 283 6.43 11.88 6.52
C ASP A 283 7.79 11.28 6.09
N GLY A 284 7.86 10.69 4.90
CA GLY A 284 9.11 10.14 4.34
C GLY A 284 10.19 11.20 4.18
N ILE A 285 9.88 12.34 3.55
CA ILE A 285 10.84 13.43 3.36
C ILE A 285 11.34 13.98 4.71
N LYS A 286 10.45 14.20 5.68
CA LYS A 286 10.79 14.78 6.98
C LYS A 286 11.62 13.83 7.84
N ARG A 287 11.27 12.55 7.89
CA ARG A 287 12.08 11.54 8.61
C ARG A 287 13.44 11.35 7.97
N ALA A 288 13.52 11.39 6.64
CA ALA A 288 14.79 11.27 5.93
C ALA A 288 15.73 12.45 6.18
N THR A 289 15.23 13.68 6.12
CA THR A 289 16.06 14.88 5.98
C THR A 289 15.90 15.90 7.09
N ASP A 290 14.79 15.83 7.84
CA ASP A 290 14.40 16.82 8.87
C ASP A 290 14.35 18.27 8.35
N VAL A 291 14.21 18.45 7.02
CA VAL A 291 14.16 19.77 6.39
C VAL A 291 12.84 20.48 6.63
N MET A 292 12.88 21.79 6.71
CA MET A 292 11.67 22.61 6.66
C MET A 292 11.19 22.70 5.20
N VAL A 293 9.94 22.29 4.97
CA VAL A 293 9.33 22.31 3.63
C VAL A 293 8.83 23.72 3.24
N ALA A 294 8.39 24.50 4.23
CA ALA A 294 7.86 25.84 4.02
C ALA A 294 8.88 26.75 3.29
N GLY A 295 8.39 27.48 2.30
CA GLY A 295 9.16 28.41 1.49
C GLY A 295 10.01 27.77 0.38
N LYS A 296 10.14 26.42 0.36
CA LYS A 296 10.86 25.72 -0.71
C LYS A 296 10.01 25.61 -1.98
N VAL A 297 10.69 25.54 -3.12
CA VAL A 297 10.08 25.17 -4.39
C VAL A 297 10.08 23.65 -4.49
N ALA A 298 8.91 23.05 -4.53
CA ALA A 298 8.72 21.60 -4.67
C ALA A 298 8.08 21.29 -6.04
N VAL A 299 8.68 20.38 -6.77
CA VAL A 299 8.20 19.90 -8.07
C VAL A 299 7.61 18.52 -7.89
N VAL A 300 6.33 18.38 -8.26
CA VAL A 300 5.62 17.10 -8.35
C VAL A 300 5.53 16.72 -9.82
N VAL A 301 6.19 15.61 -10.17
CA VAL A 301 6.23 15.07 -11.53
C VAL A 301 5.15 14.02 -11.67
N GLY A 302 4.06 14.38 -12.36
CA GLY A 302 2.79 13.63 -12.43
C GLY A 302 1.69 14.29 -11.61
N TYR A 303 0.43 14.32 -12.15
CA TYR A 303 -0.73 14.89 -11.46
C TYR A 303 -1.96 13.97 -11.56
N GLY A 304 -1.71 12.64 -11.52
CA GLY A 304 -2.72 11.62 -11.23
C GLY A 304 -3.15 11.67 -9.76
N ASP A 305 -3.81 10.64 -9.26
CA ASP A 305 -4.29 10.62 -7.87
C ASP A 305 -3.15 10.76 -6.86
N VAL A 306 -2.02 10.07 -7.08
CA VAL A 306 -0.80 10.19 -6.26
C VAL A 306 -0.26 11.63 -6.28
N GLY A 307 -0.07 12.20 -7.46
CA GLY A 307 0.47 13.56 -7.62
C GLY A 307 -0.41 14.63 -7.01
N LYS A 308 -1.74 14.49 -7.09
CA LYS A 308 -2.71 15.38 -6.42
C LYS A 308 -2.52 15.35 -4.91
N GLY A 309 -2.41 14.17 -4.30
CA GLY A 309 -2.15 14.03 -2.88
C GLY A 309 -0.83 14.68 -2.47
N CYS A 310 0.25 14.38 -3.19
CA CYS A 310 1.58 14.95 -2.96
C CYS A 310 1.59 16.49 -3.04
N ALA A 311 1.00 17.04 -4.10
CA ALA A 311 0.92 18.49 -4.31
C ALA A 311 0.13 19.19 -3.19
N GLN A 312 -0.99 18.61 -2.76
CA GLN A 312 -1.81 19.12 -1.65
C GLN A 312 -1.03 19.14 -0.33
N ALA A 313 -0.31 18.06 0.00
CA ALA A 313 0.49 17.97 1.23
C ALA A 313 1.60 19.00 1.27
N LEU A 314 2.37 19.12 0.18
CA LEU A 314 3.47 20.08 0.08
C LEU A 314 2.95 21.53 0.16
N ARG A 315 1.82 21.84 -0.51
CA ARG A 315 1.17 23.15 -0.42
C ARG A 315 0.66 23.45 0.99
N ALA A 316 0.08 22.45 1.68
CA ALA A 316 -0.38 22.61 3.06
C ALA A 316 0.77 22.93 4.03
N LEU A 317 1.99 22.48 3.73
CA LEU A 317 3.20 22.84 4.46
C LEU A 317 3.86 24.15 3.94
N ALA A 318 3.14 24.95 3.14
CA ALA A 318 3.58 26.23 2.61
C ALA A 318 4.77 26.14 1.63
N ALA A 319 4.94 25.04 0.91
CA ALA A 319 5.83 24.99 -0.25
C ALA A 319 5.22 25.72 -1.44
N GLN A 320 6.10 26.23 -2.33
CA GLN A 320 5.73 26.70 -3.65
C GLN A 320 5.70 25.49 -4.59
N VAL A 321 4.52 24.90 -4.79
CA VAL A 321 4.39 23.68 -5.57
C VAL A 321 4.27 23.97 -7.06
N TRP A 322 5.13 23.33 -7.85
CA TRP A 322 5.04 23.26 -9.29
C TRP A 322 4.72 21.84 -9.73
N VAL A 323 4.02 21.70 -10.85
CA VAL A 323 3.58 20.41 -11.39
C VAL A 323 4.19 20.22 -12.78
N VAL A 324 4.71 19.02 -13.03
CA VAL A 324 5.12 18.57 -14.37
C VAL A 324 4.12 17.50 -14.81
N GLU A 325 3.47 17.69 -15.96
CA GLU A 325 2.41 16.77 -16.41
C GLU A 325 2.37 16.75 -17.96
N ILE A 326 2.08 15.57 -18.51
CA ILE A 326 1.95 15.33 -19.95
C ILE A 326 0.49 15.25 -20.40
N ASP A 327 -0.42 14.81 -19.52
CA ASP A 327 -1.85 14.76 -19.80
C ASP A 327 -2.46 16.16 -19.71
N PRO A 328 -3.03 16.70 -20.81
CA PRO A 328 -3.61 18.03 -20.81
C PRO A 328 -4.77 18.20 -19.85
N ILE A 329 -5.52 17.13 -19.53
CA ILE A 329 -6.64 17.17 -18.57
C ILE A 329 -6.09 17.32 -17.15
N CYS A 330 -5.12 16.49 -16.77
CA CYS A 330 -4.46 16.58 -15.46
C CYS A 330 -3.70 17.91 -15.31
N ALA A 331 -3.01 18.38 -16.35
CA ALA A 331 -2.34 19.69 -16.36
C ALA A 331 -3.35 20.84 -16.17
N LEU A 332 -4.50 20.79 -16.84
CA LEU A 332 -5.57 21.78 -16.67
C LEU A 332 -6.14 21.74 -15.24
N GLN A 333 -6.36 20.56 -14.66
CA GLN A 333 -6.78 20.42 -13.26
C GLN A 333 -5.76 21.05 -12.31
N ALA A 334 -4.47 20.78 -12.49
CA ALA A 334 -3.41 21.36 -11.69
C ALA A 334 -3.41 22.89 -11.77
N ALA A 335 -3.56 23.45 -12.98
CA ALA A 335 -3.64 24.91 -13.20
C ALA A 335 -4.88 25.52 -12.53
N MET A 336 -6.05 24.87 -12.61
CA MET A 336 -7.30 25.33 -11.96
C MET A 336 -7.21 25.25 -10.42
N GLU A 337 -6.43 24.32 -9.87
CA GLU A 337 -6.12 24.23 -8.44
C GLU A 337 -5.07 25.29 -7.99
N GLY A 338 -4.56 26.09 -8.93
CA GLY A 338 -3.63 27.18 -8.65
C GLY A 338 -2.16 26.75 -8.60
N TYR A 339 -1.81 25.56 -9.08
CA TYR A 339 -0.43 25.15 -9.24
C TYR A 339 0.17 25.71 -10.53
N ARG A 340 1.46 26.00 -10.49
CA ARG A 340 2.20 26.36 -11.70
C ARG A 340 2.59 25.08 -12.44
N VAL A 341 2.06 24.90 -13.65
CA VAL A 341 2.45 23.78 -14.53
C VAL A 341 3.68 24.20 -15.32
N VAL A 342 4.73 23.36 -15.29
CA VAL A 342 6.04 23.62 -15.90
C VAL A 342 6.61 22.33 -16.52
N THR A 343 7.73 22.44 -17.25
CA THR A 343 8.52 21.29 -17.69
C THR A 343 9.65 20.99 -16.69
N MET A 344 10.20 19.76 -16.73
CA MET A 344 11.39 19.41 -15.94
C MET A 344 12.58 20.30 -16.30
N ASP A 345 12.78 20.61 -17.60
CA ASP A 345 13.85 21.53 -18.06
C ASP A 345 13.73 22.92 -17.46
N PHE A 346 12.50 23.40 -17.25
CA PHE A 346 12.30 24.70 -16.57
C PHE A 346 12.61 24.62 -15.07
N ALA A 347 12.33 23.48 -14.42
CA ALA A 347 12.35 23.34 -12.97
C ALA A 347 13.72 22.93 -12.41
N LYS A 348 14.53 22.18 -13.18
CA LYS A 348 15.71 21.45 -12.71
C LYS A 348 16.73 22.28 -11.94
N ASP A 349 16.95 23.54 -12.33
CA ASP A 349 17.91 24.46 -11.69
C ASP A 349 17.28 25.41 -10.65
N LYS A 350 15.96 25.29 -10.40
CA LYS A 350 15.20 26.23 -9.58
C LYS A 350 14.54 25.60 -8.36
N ALA A 351 14.25 24.33 -8.41
CA ALA A 351 13.53 23.66 -7.33
C ALA A 351 14.45 23.08 -6.26
N ASP A 352 13.91 22.89 -5.07
CA ASP A 352 14.59 22.38 -3.88
C ASP A 352 14.22 20.93 -3.58
N ILE A 353 13.00 20.51 -3.98
CA ILE A 353 12.45 19.16 -3.77
C ILE A 353 11.86 18.69 -5.09
N PHE A 354 12.19 17.46 -5.48
CA PHE A 354 11.64 16.78 -6.67
C PHE A 354 11.01 15.46 -6.23
N VAL A 355 9.75 15.26 -6.61
CA VAL A 355 8.97 14.06 -6.29
C VAL A 355 8.41 13.49 -7.58
N THR A 356 8.76 12.23 -7.90
CA THR A 356 8.19 11.52 -9.06
C THR A 356 7.02 10.64 -8.64
N CYS A 357 5.97 10.57 -9.47
CA CYS A 357 4.74 9.83 -9.21
C CYS A 357 3.97 9.50 -10.51
N THR A 358 4.68 9.16 -11.57
CA THR A 358 4.10 8.97 -12.91
C THR A 358 3.84 7.52 -13.29
N GLY A 359 4.53 6.58 -12.63
CA GLY A 359 4.56 5.18 -13.05
C GLY A 359 5.26 4.96 -14.42
N ASN A 360 6.04 5.95 -14.87
CA ASN A 360 6.76 5.93 -16.15
C ASN A 360 8.27 5.68 -15.92
N VAL A 361 9.08 5.84 -16.95
CA VAL A 361 10.52 5.61 -16.89
C VAL A 361 11.29 6.91 -17.16
N ARG A 362 12.36 7.16 -16.38
CA ARG A 362 13.33 8.26 -16.57
C ARG A 362 12.69 9.63 -16.76
N VAL A 363 11.68 9.95 -15.97
CA VAL A 363 11.07 11.30 -15.97
C VAL A 363 12.01 12.33 -15.34
N ILE A 364 12.92 11.88 -14.45
CA ILE A 364 14.12 12.65 -14.04
C ILE A 364 15.34 11.96 -14.64
N THR A 365 15.97 12.61 -15.61
CA THR A 365 17.14 12.10 -16.33
C THR A 365 18.44 12.53 -15.66
N HIS A 366 19.56 11.97 -16.13
CA HIS A 366 20.91 12.40 -15.76
C HIS A 366 21.11 13.92 -15.93
N GLU A 367 20.71 14.48 -17.09
CA GLU A 367 20.85 15.91 -17.41
C GLU A 367 20.03 16.82 -16.49
N HIS A 368 18.90 16.31 -16.00
CA HIS A 368 18.13 17.02 -14.98
C HIS A 368 18.88 17.06 -13.66
N MET A 369 19.40 15.92 -13.19
CA MET A 369 20.05 15.80 -11.87
C MET A 369 21.35 16.59 -11.78
N ILE A 370 22.21 16.57 -12.82
CA ILE A 370 23.47 17.33 -12.80
C ILE A 370 23.27 18.85 -12.82
N ALA A 371 22.10 19.35 -13.20
CA ALA A 371 21.74 20.76 -13.21
C ALA A 371 21.07 21.24 -11.91
N MET A 372 20.78 20.34 -10.96
CA MET A 372 20.06 20.67 -9.73
C MET A 372 20.87 21.57 -8.80
N LYS A 373 20.16 22.29 -7.95
CA LYS A 373 20.76 23.08 -6.86
C LYS A 373 21.53 22.19 -5.89
N ASN A 374 22.49 22.82 -5.20
CA ASN A 374 23.13 22.15 -4.06
C ASN A 374 22.10 21.76 -2.99
N GLU A 375 22.19 20.53 -2.48
CA GLU A 375 21.28 19.93 -1.49
C GLU A 375 19.82 19.81 -1.98
N ALA A 376 19.58 19.75 -3.30
CA ALA A 376 18.26 19.41 -3.82
C ALA A 376 17.88 17.99 -3.42
N ILE A 377 16.64 17.82 -2.94
CA ILE A 377 16.10 16.52 -2.52
C ILE A 377 15.39 15.89 -3.71
N VAL A 378 15.78 14.66 -4.03
CA VAL A 378 15.19 13.87 -5.12
C VAL A 378 14.60 12.61 -4.53
N CYS A 379 13.32 12.38 -4.75
CA CYS A 379 12.63 11.19 -4.26
C CYS A 379 11.52 10.73 -5.21
N ASN A 380 11.14 9.47 -5.06
CA ASN A 380 10.06 8.84 -5.79
C ASN A 380 9.00 8.32 -4.81
N ILE A 381 7.74 8.42 -5.19
CA ILE A 381 6.61 7.80 -4.49
C ILE A 381 5.79 6.89 -5.44
N GLY A 382 6.24 6.72 -6.69
CA GLY A 382 5.75 5.69 -7.60
C GLY A 382 6.26 4.30 -7.18
N HIS A 383 5.59 3.26 -7.63
CA HIS A 383 5.88 1.89 -7.18
C HIS A 383 7.31 1.42 -7.49
N PHE A 384 7.80 1.66 -8.71
CA PHE A 384 9.15 1.27 -9.12
C PHE A 384 10.15 2.43 -9.12
N ASP A 385 11.43 2.11 -9.03
CA ASP A 385 12.56 3.04 -9.02
C ASP A 385 12.93 3.58 -10.42
N SER A 386 12.29 3.10 -11.47
CA SER A 386 12.59 3.44 -12.86
C SER A 386 12.31 4.91 -13.25
N GLU A 387 11.55 5.65 -12.43
CA GLU A 387 11.19 7.03 -12.72
C GLU A 387 12.39 8.00 -12.66
N ILE A 388 13.39 7.68 -11.84
CA ILE A 388 14.64 8.45 -11.71
C ILE A 388 15.77 7.64 -12.31
N ASP A 389 16.58 8.24 -13.17
CA ASP A 389 17.74 7.59 -13.79
C ASP A 389 18.90 7.44 -12.80
N VAL A 390 18.66 6.65 -11.74
CA VAL A 390 19.63 6.42 -10.66
C VAL A 390 20.88 5.71 -11.18
N ALA A 391 20.73 4.80 -12.13
CA ALA A 391 21.85 4.05 -12.71
C ALA A 391 22.91 4.97 -13.30
N SER A 392 22.50 6.06 -13.97
CA SER A 392 23.43 7.03 -14.53
C SER A 392 24.24 7.80 -13.47
N MET A 393 23.75 7.84 -12.24
CA MET A 393 24.40 8.53 -11.11
C MET A 393 25.46 7.68 -10.41
N ARG A 394 25.51 6.37 -10.66
CA ARG A 394 26.51 5.47 -10.05
C ARG A 394 27.96 5.80 -10.43
N GLN A 395 28.18 6.55 -11.49
CA GLN A 395 29.50 7.04 -11.89
C GLN A 395 30.05 8.15 -10.98
N TYR A 396 29.24 8.77 -10.14
CA TYR A 396 29.62 9.87 -9.25
C TYR A 396 29.88 9.37 -7.83
N PRO A 397 30.62 10.12 -6.99
CA PRO A 397 30.83 9.77 -5.60
C PRO A 397 29.51 9.78 -4.80
N TRP A 398 29.23 8.66 -4.12
CA TRP A 398 28.11 8.50 -3.19
C TRP A 398 28.61 8.49 -1.76
N GLU A 399 27.88 9.14 -0.87
CA GLU A 399 28.10 9.12 0.57
C GLU A 399 26.77 8.79 1.26
N ASN A 400 26.69 7.62 1.87
CA ASN A 400 25.51 7.25 2.67
C ASN A 400 25.54 8.01 4.00
N ILE A 401 24.54 8.85 4.23
CA ILE A 401 24.42 9.69 5.43
C ILE A 401 23.75 8.90 6.57
N LYS A 402 22.73 8.16 6.23
CA LYS A 402 22.00 7.23 7.10
C LYS A 402 21.18 6.29 6.21
N PRO A 403 20.59 5.22 6.73
CA PRO A 403 19.79 4.31 5.92
C PRO A 403 18.78 5.05 5.03
N GLN A 404 18.80 4.77 3.73
CA GLN A 404 17.93 5.33 2.69
C GLN A 404 18.14 6.83 2.39
N VAL A 405 19.27 7.42 2.79
CA VAL A 405 19.59 8.83 2.53
C VAL A 405 21.02 8.92 2.03
N ASP A 406 21.19 9.26 0.76
CA ASP A 406 22.48 9.32 0.10
C ASP A 406 22.76 10.71 -0.46
N HIS A 407 23.98 11.22 -0.24
CA HIS A 407 24.53 12.34 -0.99
C HIS A 407 25.20 11.83 -2.26
N ILE A 408 24.92 12.48 -3.38
CA ILE A 408 25.63 12.26 -4.65
C ILE A 408 26.34 13.56 -5.03
N THR A 409 27.67 13.52 -5.13
CA THR A 409 28.47 14.70 -5.50
C THR A 409 28.52 14.84 -7.02
N LEU A 410 27.99 15.93 -7.51
CA LEU A 410 27.89 16.24 -8.95
C LEU A 410 29.19 16.82 -9.52
N PRO A 411 29.41 16.81 -10.87
CA PRO A 411 30.57 17.41 -11.51
C PRO A 411 30.73 18.90 -11.23
N SER A 412 29.65 19.61 -10.93
CA SER A 412 29.67 21.05 -10.55
C SER A 412 30.24 21.31 -9.15
N GLY A 413 30.43 20.27 -8.33
CA GLY A 413 30.72 20.36 -6.90
C GLY A 413 29.50 20.50 -6.02
N ASN A 414 28.28 20.66 -6.59
CA ASN A 414 27.05 20.57 -5.85
C ASN A 414 26.80 19.12 -5.41
N ARG A 415 25.94 18.94 -4.40
CA ARG A 415 25.44 17.62 -3.98
C ARG A 415 23.92 17.60 -4.11
N ILE A 416 23.38 16.46 -4.42
CA ILE A 416 21.96 16.19 -4.29
C ILE A 416 21.72 15.12 -3.21
N ILE A 417 20.54 15.16 -2.60
CA ILE A 417 20.09 14.17 -1.61
C ILE A 417 19.13 13.24 -2.32
N LEU A 418 19.54 12.00 -2.58
CA LEU A 418 18.67 10.96 -3.13
C LEU A 418 18.08 10.15 -1.98
N LEU A 419 16.76 9.98 -1.96
CA LEU A 419 16.04 9.21 -0.93
C LEU A 419 15.67 7.82 -1.44
N ALA A 420 15.83 6.82 -0.57
CA ALA A 420 15.50 5.41 -0.81
C ALA A 420 16.06 4.85 -2.13
N GLU A 421 17.20 5.36 -2.59
CA GLU A 421 17.82 5.00 -3.87
C GLU A 421 16.86 5.11 -5.07
N GLY A 422 15.91 6.06 -5.03
CA GLY A 422 14.88 6.23 -6.07
C GLY A 422 13.65 5.33 -5.91
N ARG A 423 13.63 4.44 -4.91
CA ARG A 423 12.47 3.61 -4.56
C ARG A 423 11.43 4.42 -3.76
N LEU A 424 10.36 3.78 -3.36
CA LEU A 424 9.25 4.37 -2.57
C LEU A 424 9.75 5.09 -1.31
N VAL A 425 9.77 6.42 -1.33
CA VAL A 425 10.25 7.24 -0.20
C VAL A 425 9.42 7.07 1.07
N ASN A 426 8.12 6.90 0.94
CA ASN A 426 7.20 6.74 2.07
C ASN A 426 7.40 5.43 2.84
N LEU A 427 7.82 4.36 2.19
CA LEU A 427 8.11 3.06 2.79
C LEU A 427 9.60 2.88 3.11
N GLY A 428 10.48 3.38 2.24
CA GLY A 428 11.93 3.33 2.46
C GLY A 428 12.36 4.19 3.64
N CYS A 429 11.90 5.43 3.70
CA CYS A 429 12.29 6.42 4.70
C CYS A 429 11.31 6.57 5.87
N ALA A 430 10.09 6.00 5.76
CA ALA A 430 9.05 6.05 6.79
C ALA A 430 8.33 4.71 6.92
N THR A 431 7.04 4.72 7.23
CA THR A 431 6.24 3.52 7.54
C THR A 431 5.08 3.29 6.56
N GLY A 432 5.04 4.04 5.47
CA GLY A 432 4.01 3.93 4.43
C GLY A 432 2.72 4.68 4.76
N HIS A 433 1.63 4.22 4.18
CA HIS A 433 0.32 4.85 4.32
C HIS A 433 -0.30 4.62 5.70
N PRO A 434 -1.11 5.56 6.21
CA PRO A 434 -1.77 5.42 7.51
C PRO A 434 -2.80 4.28 7.51
N SER A 435 -2.99 3.67 8.68
CA SER A 435 -3.84 2.48 8.86
C SER A 435 -5.27 2.68 8.35
N TYR A 436 -5.86 3.86 8.58
CA TYR A 436 -7.23 4.14 8.15
C TYR A 436 -7.42 4.05 6.62
N VAL A 437 -6.45 4.56 5.86
CA VAL A 437 -6.45 4.47 4.39
C VAL A 437 -6.28 3.02 3.94
N MET A 438 -5.32 2.29 4.53
CA MET A 438 -5.08 0.90 4.21
C MET A 438 -6.26 -0.01 4.59
N SER A 439 -7.10 0.40 5.55
CA SER A 439 -8.36 -0.29 5.84
C SER A 439 -9.27 -0.38 4.62
N SER A 440 -9.35 0.67 3.79
CA SER A 440 -10.13 0.65 2.55
C SER A 440 -9.52 -0.29 1.51
N SER A 441 -8.22 -0.16 1.24
CA SER A 441 -7.51 -1.00 0.27
C SER A 441 -7.58 -2.47 0.64
N PHE A 442 -7.31 -2.81 1.89
CA PHE A 442 -7.30 -4.20 2.35
C PHE A 442 -8.70 -4.79 2.55
N ALA A 443 -9.72 -3.97 2.76
CA ALA A 443 -11.11 -4.40 2.66
C ALA A 443 -11.45 -4.82 1.22
N ASN A 444 -11.04 -4.03 0.22
CA ASN A 444 -11.19 -4.38 -1.20
C ASN A 444 -10.42 -5.66 -1.55
N GLN A 445 -9.16 -5.80 -1.09
CA GLN A 445 -8.36 -7.02 -1.30
C GLN A 445 -9.05 -8.25 -0.70
N THR A 446 -9.52 -8.16 0.53
CA THR A 446 -10.20 -9.27 1.20
C THR A 446 -11.46 -9.69 0.43
N LEU A 447 -12.28 -8.72 0.00
CA LEU A 447 -13.48 -8.99 -0.79
C LEU A 447 -13.14 -9.56 -2.17
N ALA A 448 -12.07 -9.10 -2.82
CA ALA A 448 -11.60 -9.63 -4.09
C ALA A 448 -11.12 -11.09 -3.97
N GLN A 449 -10.41 -11.42 -2.89
CA GLN A 449 -10.02 -12.81 -2.61
C GLN A 449 -11.23 -13.72 -2.37
N ILE A 450 -12.23 -13.24 -1.63
CA ILE A 450 -13.49 -13.99 -1.41
C ILE A 450 -14.22 -14.19 -2.74
N GLU A 451 -14.36 -13.14 -3.53
CA GLU A 451 -15.06 -13.16 -4.83
C GLU A 451 -14.40 -14.15 -5.80
N LEU A 452 -13.08 -14.05 -5.99
CA LEU A 452 -12.34 -14.94 -6.86
C LEU A 452 -12.39 -16.39 -6.37
N PHE A 453 -12.20 -16.63 -5.07
CA PHE A 453 -12.19 -17.99 -4.53
C PHE A 453 -13.54 -18.67 -4.62
N ALA A 454 -14.63 -17.92 -4.34
CA ALA A 454 -15.99 -18.47 -4.37
C ALA A 454 -16.59 -18.60 -5.78
N HIS A 455 -16.18 -17.72 -6.70
CA HIS A 455 -16.84 -17.57 -8.00
C HIS A 455 -15.87 -17.59 -9.19
N HIS A 456 -14.67 -18.19 -9.04
CA HIS A 456 -13.65 -18.22 -10.10
C HIS A 456 -14.18 -18.74 -11.46
N ASP A 457 -15.12 -19.67 -11.45
CA ASP A 457 -15.76 -20.19 -12.65
C ASP A 457 -16.55 -19.12 -13.44
N CYS A 458 -16.90 -18.00 -12.81
CA CYS A 458 -17.57 -16.86 -13.44
C CYS A 458 -16.61 -15.88 -14.09
N TYR A 459 -15.30 -16.04 -13.88
CA TYR A 459 -14.26 -15.15 -14.36
C TYR A 459 -13.34 -15.87 -15.36
N PRO A 460 -13.61 -15.82 -16.68
CA PRO A 460 -12.62 -16.21 -17.70
C PRO A 460 -11.29 -15.47 -17.51
N VAL A 461 -10.22 -15.95 -18.15
CA VAL A 461 -8.94 -15.26 -18.15
C VAL A 461 -9.12 -13.83 -18.65
N GLY A 462 -8.75 -12.85 -17.82
CA GLY A 462 -8.92 -11.43 -18.10
C GLY A 462 -8.66 -10.59 -16.84
N VAL A 463 -8.75 -9.28 -16.99
CA VAL A 463 -8.58 -8.32 -15.88
C VAL A 463 -9.93 -7.65 -15.61
N TYR A 464 -10.41 -7.74 -14.38
CA TYR A 464 -11.73 -7.29 -13.94
C TYR A 464 -11.60 -6.26 -12.83
N ILE A 465 -12.55 -5.34 -12.73
CA ILE A 465 -12.69 -4.43 -11.59
C ILE A 465 -13.61 -5.08 -10.56
N LEU A 466 -13.36 -4.86 -9.28
CA LEU A 466 -14.22 -5.34 -8.21
C LEU A 466 -15.66 -4.84 -8.40
N PRO A 467 -16.68 -5.71 -8.27
CA PRO A 467 -18.08 -5.31 -8.44
C PRO A 467 -18.47 -4.08 -7.62
N LYS A 468 -19.18 -3.12 -8.24
CA LYS A 468 -19.49 -1.82 -7.65
C LYS A 468 -20.17 -1.88 -6.29
N HIS A 469 -21.03 -2.87 -6.06
CA HIS A 469 -21.70 -3.05 -4.78
C HIS A 469 -20.73 -3.43 -3.64
N LEU A 470 -19.61 -4.09 -3.95
CA LEU A 470 -18.56 -4.39 -2.97
C LEU A 470 -17.73 -3.15 -2.65
N ASP A 471 -17.40 -2.33 -3.67
CA ASP A 471 -16.73 -1.04 -3.49
C ASP A 471 -17.56 -0.08 -2.60
N GLU A 472 -18.90 0.02 -2.85
CA GLU A 472 -19.81 0.78 -1.97
C GLU A 472 -19.92 0.18 -0.56
N LYS A 473 -19.84 -1.14 -0.41
CA LYS A 473 -19.82 -1.80 0.91
C LYS A 473 -18.60 -1.33 1.71
N VAL A 474 -17.42 -1.30 1.09
CA VAL A 474 -16.19 -0.81 1.75
C VAL A 474 -16.40 0.62 2.24
N ALA A 475 -16.94 1.52 1.39
CA ALA A 475 -17.21 2.90 1.79
C ALA A 475 -18.15 2.98 3.01
N ARG A 476 -19.24 2.21 3.03
CA ARG A 476 -20.19 2.19 4.15
C ARG A 476 -19.54 1.74 5.46
N LEU A 477 -18.68 0.72 5.41
CA LEU A 477 -17.98 0.22 6.59
C LEU A 477 -17.01 1.25 7.18
N GLN A 478 -16.35 2.04 6.33
CA GLN A 478 -15.44 3.11 6.76
C GLN A 478 -16.16 4.31 7.38
N LEU A 479 -17.34 4.67 6.87
CA LEU A 479 -18.12 5.85 7.34
C LEU A 479 -18.51 5.75 8.81
N THR A 480 -18.72 4.55 9.34
CA THR A 480 -19.14 4.31 10.72
C THR A 480 -18.17 4.94 11.73
N ASN A 481 -16.86 4.85 11.48
CA ASN A 481 -15.84 5.42 12.38
C ASN A 481 -15.68 6.95 12.27
N LEU A 482 -16.18 7.54 11.20
CA LEU A 482 -16.15 8.99 10.99
C LEU A 482 -17.38 9.70 11.56
N ASN A 483 -18.26 8.99 12.26
CA ASN A 483 -19.56 9.50 12.72
C ASN A 483 -20.38 10.11 11.56
N ALA A 484 -20.19 9.63 10.34
CA ALA A 484 -20.90 10.10 9.16
C ALA A 484 -22.25 9.40 9.05
N VAL A 485 -23.31 10.17 8.82
CA VAL A 485 -24.66 9.65 8.65
C VAL A 485 -25.09 9.90 7.21
N LEU A 486 -25.40 8.82 6.50
CA LEU A 486 -25.91 8.93 5.13
C LEU A 486 -27.38 9.30 5.12
N SER A 487 -27.76 10.16 4.19
CA SER A 487 -29.18 10.37 3.87
C SER A 487 -29.74 9.15 3.13
N GLU A 488 -30.99 8.84 3.36
CA GLU A 488 -31.69 7.76 2.65
C GLU A 488 -32.58 8.35 1.53
N LEU A 489 -32.62 7.67 0.38
CA LEU A 489 -33.53 8.03 -0.69
C LEU A 489 -34.96 7.65 -0.31
N THR A 490 -35.92 8.53 -0.65
CA THR A 490 -37.31 8.12 -0.71
C THR A 490 -37.58 7.26 -1.95
N ASP A 491 -38.69 6.55 -1.99
CA ASP A 491 -39.06 5.72 -3.15
C ASP A 491 -39.24 6.58 -4.40
N GLU A 492 -39.78 7.81 -4.25
CA GLU A 492 -39.93 8.78 -5.33
C GLU A 492 -38.57 9.24 -5.87
N GLN A 493 -37.61 9.54 -4.98
CA GLN A 493 -36.27 9.96 -5.38
C GLN A 493 -35.50 8.83 -6.07
N ALA A 494 -35.59 7.62 -5.56
CA ALA A 494 -34.95 6.43 -6.16
C ALA A 494 -35.52 6.16 -7.56
N ALA A 495 -36.83 6.21 -7.72
CA ALA A 495 -37.52 6.07 -9.01
C ALA A 495 -37.14 7.17 -9.99
N TYR A 496 -37.05 8.44 -9.54
CA TYR A 496 -36.70 9.58 -10.39
C TYR A 496 -35.30 9.47 -11.00
N ILE A 497 -34.31 9.01 -10.21
CA ILE A 497 -32.94 8.86 -10.71
C ILE A 497 -32.63 7.44 -11.24
N GLY A 498 -33.62 6.53 -11.19
CA GLY A 498 -33.50 5.18 -11.77
C GLY A 498 -32.53 4.24 -11.06
N VAL A 499 -32.36 4.39 -9.74
CA VAL A 499 -31.50 3.52 -8.92
C VAL A 499 -32.31 2.78 -7.86
N LYS A 500 -31.73 1.73 -7.29
CA LYS A 500 -32.27 1.12 -6.09
C LYS A 500 -32.02 2.01 -4.85
N LYS A 501 -32.89 1.91 -3.86
CA LYS A 501 -32.78 2.70 -2.62
C LYS A 501 -31.50 2.39 -1.84
N GLU A 502 -31.02 1.18 -1.94
CA GLU A 502 -29.82 0.67 -1.28
C GLU A 502 -28.54 0.85 -2.11
N GLY A 503 -28.65 1.27 -3.38
CA GLY A 503 -27.56 1.37 -4.35
C GLY A 503 -27.43 0.13 -5.26
N PRO A 504 -26.38 0.02 -6.05
CA PRO A 504 -25.36 1.05 -6.25
C PRO A 504 -25.95 2.34 -6.87
N TYR A 505 -25.42 3.49 -6.43
CA TYR A 505 -25.96 4.81 -6.84
C TYR A 505 -25.38 5.33 -8.15
N LYS A 506 -24.31 4.72 -8.62
CA LYS A 506 -23.62 5.06 -9.87
C LYS A 506 -23.39 3.81 -10.70
N PRO A 507 -23.41 3.92 -12.04
CA PRO A 507 -23.07 2.81 -12.92
C PRO A 507 -21.59 2.44 -12.80
N ASP A 508 -21.23 1.22 -13.21
CA ASP A 508 -19.86 0.67 -13.09
C ASP A 508 -18.79 1.52 -13.78
N ASN A 509 -19.15 2.21 -14.86
CA ASN A 509 -18.23 3.06 -15.62
C ASN A 509 -18.13 4.51 -15.08
N TYR A 510 -18.80 4.84 -13.98
CA TYR A 510 -18.73 6.19 -13.41
C TYR A 510 -17.35 6.43 -12.79
N ARG A 511 -16.76 7.59 -13.12
CA ARG A 511 -15.49 8.08 -12.56
C ARG A 511 -15.80 9.18 -11.56
N TYR A 512 -15.40 8.97 -10.27
CA TYR A 512 -15.57 9.94 -9.17
C TYR A 512 -14.57 11.09 -9.26
#